data_9b77ae86d9d0ca8c8f92b5a5e98992a8
#
_entry.id   9b77ae86d9d0ca8c8f92b5a5e98992a8
#
_cell.length_a   1.000
_cell.length_b   1.000
_cell.length_c   1.000
_cell.angle_alpha   90.00
_cell.angle_beta   90.00
_cell.angle_gamma   90.00
#
_symmetry.space_group_name_H-M   'P 1'
#
loop_
_entity.id
_entity.type
_entity.pdbx_description
1 polymer ?
#
loop_
_entity_poly.entity_id
_entity_poly.type
_entity_poly.pdbx_seq_one_letter_code
_entity_poly.pdbx_strand_id
1 'polypeptide(L)'
;MAGKPNERPAKRATSKKNPSSRRRLRPAKPVTVVALPDAFESYQQACDYLTTRHNLERLQPDKVDPSMLTLDRMTALLESLGNPHHGLKLIHVAGSKGKGSTCEMTTAALAGCGYTVGLYTSPHLVDLRERFRIGPNKISPSDFCVYLHRVAKAAAGLERKFGPASFFELTTAMCFCYFADQAIDIGVIEVGLGGRLDSTNVITPEVTAITAIQLEHTQILGDSLAKIAGEKAGIMKPGVVCVTIPQENEVLEAFRAKAAAIGCSVRMIGTPELEFSHRFEATPDLGPHVRVSLSSPRCQFEHVPVPLKGEHQAFNCGLALAIVDALRERGWKARNAR
;
A
#
# COMPACT_ATOMS: atom_id res chain seq x y z
N MET A 1 34.76 -31.29 73.34
CA MET A 1 35.54 -30.05 73.22
C MET A 1 35.39 -29.54 71.79
N ALA A 2 34.72 -28.39 71.65
CA ALA A 2 34.28 -27.84 70.42
C ALA A 2 35.38 -26.90 69.85
N GLY A 3 35.78 -27.09 68.60
CA GLY A 3 36.61 -26.16 67.85
C GLY A 3 35.78 -25.29 66.94
N LYS A 4 35.81 -23.96 67.12
CA LYS A 4 35.14 -22.96 66.27
C LYS A 4 35.86 -22.82 64.91
N PRO A 5 35.15 -22.63 63.79
CA PRO A 5 35.78 -22.27 62.55
C PRO A 5 36.00 -20.75 62.44
N ASN A 6 37.11 -20.42 61.83
CA ASN A 6 37.73 -19.14 61.61
C ASN A 6 37.04 -18.40 60.46
N GLU A 7 36.43 -17.22 60.70
CA GLU A 7 35.85 -16.32 59.68
C GLU A 7 36.97 -15.47 59.05
N ARG A 8 37.12 -15.54 57.74
CA ARG A 8 37.91 -14.60 56.95
C ARG A 8 36.99 -13.47 56.38
N PRO A 9 37.40 -12.21 56.45
CA PRO A 9 36.57 -11.09 55.98
C PRO A 9 36.55 -11.01 54.46
N ALA A 10 35.35 -10.81 53.89
CA ALA A 10 35.10 -10.62 52.48
C ALA A 10 35.67 -9.28 51.98
N LYS A 11 36.50 -9.33 50.94
CA LYS A 11 36.99 -8.15 50.21
C LYS A 11 35.87 -7.55 49.38
N ARG A 12 35.50 -6.33 49.67
CA ARG A 12 34.55 -5.48 48.93
C ARG A 12 35.18 -5.12 47.57
N ALA A 13 34.66 -5.71 46.48
CA ALA A 13 35.01 -5.34 45.12
C ALA A 13 34.25 -4.04 44.73
N THR A 14 35.00 -2.95 44.60
CA THR A 14 34.51 -1.68 44.04
C THR A 14 34.40 -1.80 42.51
N SER A 15 33.17 -1.97 42.00
CA SER A 15 32.87 -1.94 40.58
C SER A 15 33.01 -0.49 40.07
N LYS A 16 34.10 -0.20 39.35
CA LYS A 16 34.23 1.02 38.55
C LYS A 16 33.29 0.91 37.33
N LYS A 17 32.17 1.63 37.36
CA LYS A 17 31.30 1.84 36.18
C LYS A 17 32.11 2.61 35.13
N ASN A 18 32.46 1.96 34.02
CA ASN A 18 32.94 2.62 32.82
C ASN A 18 31.82 3.48 32.25
N PRO A 19 32.03 4.79 31.96
CA PRO A 19 31.05 5.59 31.25
C PRO A 19 30.94 5.08 29.81
N SER A 20 29.77 4.58 29.46
CA SER A 20 29.44 4.18 28.09
C SER A 20 29.80 5.30 27.12
N SER A 21 30.74 5.03 26.23
CA SER A 21 31.04 5.88 25.08
C SER A 21 29.80 6.02 24.23
N ARG A 22 29.09 7.12 24.39
CA ARG A 22 28.03 7.52 23.44
C ARG A 22 28.68 7.67 22.09
N ARG A 23 28.53 6.66 21.23
CA ARG A 23 28.90 6.68 19.82
C ARG A 23 28.11 7.82 19.18
N ARG A 24 28.75 8.97 18.96
CA ARG A 24 28.15 10.08 18.19
C ARG A 24 27.80 9.51 16.82
N LEU A 25 26.51 9.37 16.54
CA LEU A 25 26.01 9.05 15.20
C LEU A 25 26.55 10.12 14.26
N ARG A 26 27.30 9.70 13.25
CA ARG A 26 27.70 10.61 12.16
C ARG A 26 26.41 11.13 11.52
N PRO A 27 26.27 12.44 11.32
CA PRO A 27 25.13 12.96 10.57
C PRO A 27 25.07 12.27 9.21
N ALA A 28 23.88 11.84 8.81
CA ALA A 28 23.66 11.32 7.46
C ALA A 28 24.18 12.34 6.46
N LYS A 29 24.91 11.86 5.43
CA LYS A 29 25.37 12.74 4.35
C LYS A 29 24.14 13.43 3.78
N PRO A 30 24.16 14.75 3.56
CA PRO A 30 23.04 15.42 2.92
C PRO A 30 22.79 14.75 1.57
N VAL A 31 21.54 14.38 1.30
CA VAL A 31 21.14 13.89 -0.02
C VAL A 31 21.33 15.06 -0.96
N THR A 32 22.28 14.94 -1.89
CA THR A 32 22.48 15.95 -2.91
C THR A 32 21.28 15.91 -3.84
N VAL A 33 20.33 16.84 -3.65
CA VAL A 33 19.17 16.96 -4.52
C VAL A 33 19.68 17.43 -5.89
N VAL A 34 19.57 16.57 -6.90
CA VAL A 34 19.89 16.92 -8.27
C VAL A 34 18.87 17.94 -8.76
N ALA A 35 19.31 19.03 -9.38
CA ALA A 35 18.45 20.02 -9.98
C ALA A 35 17.55 19.38 -11.06
N LEU A 36 16.31 19.85 -11.17
CA LEU A 36 15.41 19.40 -12.22
C LEU A 36 15.93 19.91 -13.57
N PRO A 37 16.19 19.03 -14.56
CA PRO A 37 16.54 19.45 -15.90
C PRO A 37 15.35 20.08 -16.63
N ASP A 38 15.58 20.80 -17.72
CA ASP A 38 14.51 21.36 -18.56
C ASP A 38 13.62 20.27 -19.18
N ALA A 39 14.18 19.09 -19.43
CA ALA A 39 13.48 17.85 -19.79
C ALA A 39 14.35 16.65 -19.41
N PHE A 40 13.75 15.48 -19.23
CA PHE A 40 14.49 14.22 -19.10
C PHE A 40 14.78 13.68 -20.50
N GLU A 41 16.06 13.57 -20.85
CA GLU A 41 16.53 13.07 -22.16
C GLU A 41 16.40 11.54 -22.27
N SER A 42 16.35 10.85 -21.14
CA SER A 42 16.23 9.40 -21.08
C SER A 42 15.50 8.92 -19.84
N TYR A 43 14.92 7.71 -19.94
CA TYR A 43 14.34 7.02 -18.79
C TYR A 43 15.33 6.82 -17.64
N GLN A 44 16.61 6.53 -17.96
CA GLN A 44 17.64 6.38 -16.95
C GLN A 44 17.86 7.68 -16.17
N GLN A 45 17.94 8.81 -16.85
CA GLN A 45 18.08 10.13 -16.21
C GLN A 45 16.87 10.43 -15.28
N ALA A 46 15.67 10.07 -15.71
CA ALA A 46 14.46 10.20 -14.88
C ALA A 46 14.51 9.32 -13.64
N CYS A 47 14.98 8.08 -13.76
CA CYS A 47 15.18 7.18 -12.63
C CYS A 47 16.26 7.71 -11.67
N ASP A 48 17.38 8.20 -12.19
CA ASP A 48 18.46 8.77 -11.39
C ASP A 48 17.97 9.97 -10.58
N TYR A 49 17.18 10.87 -11.20
CA TYR A 49 16.54 11.98 -10.50
C TYR A 49 15.66 11.50 -9.33
N LEU A 50 14.81 10.49 -9.53
CA LEU A 50 13.99 9.94 -8.48
C LEU A 50 14.78 9.31 -7.34
N THR A 51 15.92 8.65 -7.64
CA THR A 51 16.76 8.01 -6.61
C THR A 51 17.41 9.01 -5.66
N THR A 52 17.51 10.28 -6.04
CA THR A 52 18.00 11.38 -5.18
C THR A 52 16.95 11.87 -4.19
N ARG A 53 15.71 11.42 -4.30
CA ARG A 53 14.60 11.82 -3.40
C ARG A 53 14.52 10.91 -2.19
N HIS A 54 14.01 11.44 -1.09
CA HIS A 54 13.75 10.63 0.09
C HIS A 54 12.80 9.49 -0.24
N ASN A 55 13.26 8.25 -0.05
CA ASN A 55 12.48 7.05 -0.31
C ASN A 55 12.30 6.26 0.98
N LEU A 56 11.11 6.36 1.58
CA LEU A 56 10.76 5.67 2.82
C LEU A 56 10.78 4.14 2.68
N GLU A 57 10.58 3.60 1.47
CA GLU A 57 10.65 2.15 1.21
C GLU A 57 12.07 1.58 1.38
N ARG A 58 13.10 2.43 1.23
CA ARG A 58 14.53 2.06 1.35
C ARG A 58 15.19 2.52 2.64
N LEU A 59 14.54 3.39 3.40
CA LEU A 59 15.07 3.88 4.67
C LEU A 59 14.96 2.80 5.74
N GLN A 60 15.96 2.73 6.60
CA GLN A 60 15.84 1.96 7.83
C GLN A 60 14.77 2.61 8.71
N PRO A 61 13.89 1.83 9.36
CA PRO A 61 12.75 2.36 10.11
C PRO A 61 13.13 3.38 11.19
N ASP A 62 14.32 3.25 11.80
CA ASP A 62 14.87 4.17 12.80
C ASP A 62 15.30 5.53 12.25
N LYS A 63 15.30 5.70 10.93
CA LYS A 63 15.64 6.95 10.22
C LYS A 63 14.43 7.67 9.63
N VAL A 64 13.24 7.12 9.79
CA VAL A 64 12.01 7.77 9.36
C VAL A 64 11.60 8.79 10.41
N ASP A 65 11.61 10.07 10.04
CA ASP A 65 11.04 11.13 10.87
C ASP A 65 9.51 11.12 10.69
N PRO A 66 8.71 10.89 11.75
CA PRO A 66 7.25 10.92 11.66
C PRO A 66 6.68 12.23 11.09
N SER A 67 7.39 13.35 11.22
CA SER A 67 6.98 14.64 10.65
C SER A 67 7.00 14.67 9.13
N MET A 68 7.70 13.72 8.49
CA MET A 68 7.68 13.55 7.04
C MET A 68 6.39 12.89 6.53
N LEU A 69 5.65 12.21 7.42
CA LEU A 69 4.40 11.55 7.10
C LEU A 69 3.24 12.55 7.25
N THR A 70 2.99 13.33 6.21
CA THR A 70 1.89 14.29 6.12
C THR A 70 1.26 14.26 4.75
N LEU A 71 -0.04 14.51 4.67
CA LEU A 71 -0.75 14.62 3.39
C LEU A 71 -0.75 16.05 2.83
N ASP A 72 -0.32 17.05 3.61
CA ASP A 72 -0.40 18.45 3.22
C ASP A 72 0.41 18.76 1.95
N ARG A 73 1.65 18.23 1.87
CA ARG A 73 2.49 18.39 0.68
C ARG A 73 1.91 17.67 -0.53
N MET A 74 1.41 16.44 -0.34
CA MET A 74 0.77 15.68 -1.41
C MET A 74 -0.49 16.37 -1.92
N THR A 75 -1.33 16.89 -1.03
CA THR A 75 -2.53 17.67 -1.37
C THR A 75 -2.16 18.92 -2.17
N ALA A 76 -1.20 19.72 -1.68
CA ALA A 76 -0.76 20.92 -2.38
C ALA A 76 -0.14 20.60 -3.77
N LEU A 77 0.58 19.47 -3.88
CA LEU A 77 1.14 19.01 -5.15
C LEU A 77 0.03 18.68 -6.15
N LEU A 78 -0.98 17.96 -5.73
CA LEU A 78 -2.12 17.62 -6.59
C LEU A 78 -2.95 18.84 -6.96
N GLU A 79 -3.15 19.78 -6.04
CA GLU A 79 -3.78 21.07 -6.33
C GLU A 79 -3.03 21.83 -7.44
N SER A 80 -1.70 21.91 -7.35
CA SER A 80 -0.86 22.56 -8.37
C SER A 80 -0.89 21.87 -9.73
N LEU A 81 -1.28 20.58 -9.76
CA LEU A 81 -1.46 19.78 -10.98
C LEU A 81 -2.91 19.78 -11.50
N GLY A 82 -3.83 20.53 -10.86
CA GLY A 82 -5.23 20.61 -11.23
C GLY A 82 -6.11 19.46 -10.70
N ASN A 83 -5.67 18.80 -9.61
CA ASN A 83 -6.39 17.70 -8.94
C ASN A 83 -6.76 16.54 -9.88
N PRO A 84 -5.81 15.94 -10.60
CA PRO A 84 -6.09 14.89 -11.59
C PRO A 84 -6.83 13.69 -11.01
N HIS A 85 -6.70 13.44 -9.70
CA HIS A 85 -7.32 12.32 -9.00
C HIS A 85 -8.83 12.49 -8.76
N HIS A 86 -9.38 13.71 -8.80
CA HIS A 86 -10.81 13.95 -8.51
C HIS A 86 -11.78 13.34 -9.54
N GLY A 87 -11.35 13.21 -10.79
CA GLY A 87 -12.14 12.59 -11.86
C GLY A 87 -12.04 11.08 -11.95
N LEU A 88 -11.10 10.48 -11.21
CA LEU A 88 -10.81 9.05 -11.30
C LEU A 88 -11.73 8.21 -10.40
N LYS A 89 -12.19 7.08 -10.93
CA LYS A 89 -12.82 6.02 -10.16
C LYS A 89 -11.73 5.08 -9.67
N LEU A 90 -11.60 4.93 -8.35
CA LEU A 90 -10.45 4.25 -7.76
C LEU A 90 -10.87 3.20 -6.73
N ILE A 91 -10.08 2.15 -6.60
CA ILE A 91 -10.11 1.17 -5.53
C ILE A 91 -8.84 1.37 -4.72
N HIS A 92 -8.93 1.34 -3.39
CA HIS A 92 -7.79 1.58 -2.52
C HIS A 92 -7.51 0.36 -1.64
N VAL A 93 -6.30 -0.20 -1.75
CA VAL A 93 -5.93 -1.47 -1.10
C VAL A 93 -4.80 -1.27 -0.11
N ALA A 94 -5.08 -1.51 1.19
CA ALA A 94 -4.09 -1.54 2.26
C ALA A 94 -3.91 -2.96 2.82
N GLY A 95 -2.93 -3.12 3.70
CA GLY A 95 -2.66 -4.38 4.40
C GLY A 95 -1.18 -4.60 4.67
N SER A 96 -0.84 -5.62 5.45
CA SER A 96 0.56 -5.98 5.69
C SER A 96 1.09 -6.90 4.59
N LYS A 97 0.36 -7.95 4.27
CA LYS A 97 0.72 -8.93 3.23
C LYS A 97 -0.43 -9.14 2.26
N GLY A 98 -0.10 -9.38 0.99
CA GLY A 98 -1.09 -9.72 -0.03
C GLY A 98 -1.65 -8.53 -0.80
N LYS A 99 -1.27 -7.27 -0.51
CA LYS A 99 -1.74 -6.08 -1.24
C LYS A 99 -1.56 -6.21 -2.74
N GLY A 100 -0.31 -6.36 -3.21
CA GLY A 100 0.01 -6.46 -4.64
C GLY A 100 -0.73 -7.61 -5.32
N SER A 101 -0.79 -8.82 -4.70
CA SER A 101 -1.56 -9.95 -5.25
C SER A 101 -3.05 -9.64 -5.37
N THR A 102 -3.64 -9.01 -4.36
CA THR A 102 -5.05 -8.58 -4.40
C THR A 102 -5.28 -7.53 -5.48
N CYS A 103 -4.37 -6.55 -5.62
CA CYS A 103 -4.45 -5.54 -6.68
C CYS A 103 -4.38 -6.17 -8.08
N GLU A 104 -3.46 -7.11 -8.31
CA GLU A 104 -3.32 -7.83 -9.57
C GLU A 104 -4.59 -8.64 -9.91
N MET A 105 -5.10 -9.42 -8.96
CA MET A 105 -6.31 -10.22 -9.15
C MET A 105 -7.54 -9.35 -9.38
N THR A 106 -7.66 -8.23 -8.65
CA THR A 106 -8.73 -7.24 -8.86
C THR A 106 -8.65 -6.64 -10.25
N THR A 107 -7.45 -6.24 -10.69
CA THR A 107 -7.22 -5.71 -12.04
C THR A 107 -7.60 -6.72 -13.12
N ALA A 108 -7.18 -7.98 -12.96
CA ALA A 108 -7.54 -9.04 -13.91
C ALA A 108 -9.04 -9.31 -13.96
N ALA A 109 -9.73 -9.35 -12.81
CA ALA A 109 -11.17 -9.54 -12.73
C ALA A 109 -11.95 -8.41 -13.43
N LEU A 110 -11.55 -7.15 -13.19
CA LEU A 110 -12.17 -5.98 -13.81
C LEU A 110 -11.89 -5.90 -15.32
N ALA A 111 -10.67 -6.23 -15.74
CA ALA A 111 -10.34 -6.32 -17.16
C ALA A 111 -11.17 -7.42 -17.86
N GLY A 112 -11.38 -8.57 -17.20
CA GLY A 112 -12.29 -9.63 -17.64
C GLY A 112 -13.76 -9.16 -17.74
N CYS A 113 -14.15 -8.15 -16.96
CA CYS A 113 -15.45 -7.49 -17.07
C CYS A 113 -15.50 -6.42 -18.19
N GLY A 114 -14.44 -6.23 -18.98
CA GLY A 114 -14.37 -5.31 -20.13
C GLY A 114 -14.00 -3.87 -19.78
N TYR A 115 -13.39 -3.62 -18.60
CA TYR A 115 -12.91 -2.29 -18.19
C TYR A 115 -11.46 -2.05 -18.57
N THR A 116 -11.13 -0.80 -18.89
CA THR A 116 -9.75 -0.32 -18.98
C THR A 116 -9.27 0.00 -17.56
N VAL A 117 -8.41 -0.85 -17.01
CA VAL A 117 -8.00 -0.79 -15.61
C VAL A 117 -6.58 -0.22 -15.49
N GLY A 118 -6.43 0.84 -14.71
CA GLY A 118 -5.13 1.31 -14.25
C GLY A 118 -4.71 0.55 -12.99
N LEU A 119 -3.42 0.25 -12.85
CA LEU A 119 -2.86 -0.40 -11.68
C LEU A 119 -1.62 0.35 -11.19
N TYR A 120 -1.67 0.76 -9.92
CA TYR A 120 -0.53 1.35 -9.20
C TYR A 120 -0.13 0.44 -8.04
N THR A 121 1.10 -0.08 -8.10
CA THR A 121 1.65 -1.00 -7.09
C THR A 121 3.03 -0.58 -6.60
N SER A 122 3.41 -1.07 -5.40
CA SER A 122 4.74 -0.86 -4.82
C SER A 122 5.14 -1.99 -3.84
N PRO A 123 6.45 -2.27 -3.72
CA PRO A 123 7.53 -1.80 -4.59
C PRO A 123 7.55 -2.51 -5.96
N HIS A 124 8.34 -2.00 -6.91
CA HIS A 124 8.66 -2.72 -8.15
C HIS A 124 9.71 -3.82 -7.89
N LEU A 125 9.76 -4.83 -8.75
CA LEU A 125 10.72 -5.92 -8.67
C LEU A 125 12.00 -5.64 -9.47
N VAL A 126 11.87 -5.23 -10.72
CA VAL A 126 12.99 -5.01 -11.64
C VAL A 126 12.96 -3.60 -12.24
N ASP A 127 11.80 -3.18 -12.73
CA ASP A 127 11.63 -1.95 -13.51
C ASP A 127 10.64 -1.01 -12.81
N LEU A 128 11.05 0.23 -12.55
CA LEU A 128 10.21 1.22 -11.88
C LEU A 128 8.86 1.44 -12.57
N ARG A 129 8.78 1.23 -13.89
CA ARG A 129 7.54 1.32 -14.69
C ARG A 129 6.50 0.25 -14.34
N GLU A 130 6.90 -0.83 -13.64
CA GLU A 130 5.96 -1.84 -13.11
C GLU A 130 4.91 -1.22 -12.19
N ARG A 131 5.25 -0.09 -11.54
CA ARG A 131 4.34 0.64 -10.66
C ARG A 131 3.16 1.28 -11.39
N PHE A 132 3.27 1.47 -12.70
CA PHE A 132 2.31 2.24 -13.52
C PHE A 132 1.87 1.40 -14.70
N ARG A 133 0.74 0.75 -14.59
CA ARG A 133 0.22 -0.10 -15.66
C ARG A 133 -1.19 0.29 -16.05
N ILE A 134 -1.53 0.07 -17.31
CA ILE A 134 -2.89 0.10 -17.83
C ILE A 134 -3.11 -1.22 -18.57
N GLY A 135 -4.00 -2.05 -18.04
CA GLY A 135 -4.10 -3.44 -18.45
C GLY A 135 -2.75 -4.17 -18.31
N PRO A 136 -2.27 -4.89 -19.35
CA PRO A 136 -1.01 -5.60 -19.29
C PRO A 136 0.23 -4.70 -19.49
N ASN A 137 0.04 -3.46 -19.94
CA ASN A 137 1.13 -2.60 -20.42
C ASN A 137 1.65 -1.70 -19.31
N LYS A 138 2.98 -1.69 -19.13
CA LYS A 138 3.68 -0.70 -18.32
C LYS A 138 3.70 0.65 -19.06
N ILE A 139 3.72 1.75 -18.31
CA ILE A 139 3.96 3.08 -18.88
C ILE A 139 5.20 3.06 -19.78
N SER A 140 5.15 3.76 -20.93
CA SER A 140 6.29 3.85 -21.83
C SER A 140 7.45 4.63 -21.19
N PRO A 141 8.74 4.41 -21.61
CA PRO A 141 9.85 5.21 -21.12
C PRO A 141 9.68 6.72 -21.40
N SER A 142 9.12 7.07 -22.55
CA SER A 142 8.85 8.46 -22.94
C SER A 142 7.78 9.10 -22.06
N ASP A 143 6.64 8.42 -21.86
CA ASP A 143 5.57 8.93 -21.00
C ASP A 143 6.04 9.07 -19.55
N PHE A 144 6.84 8.10 -19.07
CA PHE A 144 7.44 8.19 -17.74
C PHE A 144 8.24 9.48 -17.56
N CYS A 145 9.08 9.84 -18.54
CA CYS A 145 9.86 11.08 -18.52
C CYS A 145 8.96 12.32 -18.54
N VAL A 146 7.94 12.33 -19.37
CA VAL A 146 6.99 13.46 -19.50
C VAL A 146 6.22 13.68 -18.19
N TYR A 147 5.62 12.63 -17.64
CA TYR A 147 4.85 12.74 -16.41
C TYR A 147 5.71 13.07 -15.20
N LEU A 148 6.89 12.45 -15.08
CA LEU A 148 7.81 12.79 -14.00
C LEU A 148 8.27 14.24 -14.08
N HIS A 149 8.60 14.76 -15.27
CA HIS A 149 8.99 16.15 -15.44
C HIS A 149 7.86 17.11 -15.03
N ARG A 150 6.63 16.84 -15.50
CA ARG A 150 5.43 17.63 -15.13
C ARG A 150 5.26 17.70 -13.60
N VAL A 151 5.32 16.56 -12.94
CA VAL A 151 5.13 16.46 -11.48
C VAL A 151 6.29 17.09 -10.72
N ALA A 152 7.54 16.82 -11.14
CA ALA A 152 8.73 17.37 -10.48
C ALA A 152 8.79 18.89 -10.59
N LYS A 153 8.36 19.47 -11.73
CA LYS A 153 8.26 20.92 -11.91
C LYS A 153 7.23 21.55 -10.96
N ALA A 154 6.06 20.93 -10.81
CA ALA A 154 5.05 21.36 -9.85
C ALA A 154 5.56 21.27 -8.40
N ALA A 155 6.23 20.16 -8.05
CA ALA A 155 6.80 19.94 -6.72
C ALA A 155 7.90 20.97 -6.39
N ALA A 156 8.77 21.32 -7.33
CA ALA A 156 9.81 22.33 -7.14
C ALA A 156 9.24 23.70 -6.74
N GLY A 157 8.07 24.06 -7.26
CA GLY A 157 7.36 25.28 -6.89
C GLY A 157 6.87 25.29 -5.41
N LEU A 158 6.79 24.13 -4.78
CA LEU A 158 6.29 23.96 -3.42
C LEU A 158 7.40 23.75 -2.37
N GLU A 159 8.64 23.50 -2.79
CA GLU A 159 9.76 23.15 -1.89
C GLU A 159 10.01 24.19 -0.79
N ARG A 160 9.84 25.48 -1.11
CA ARG A 160 10.05 26.56 -0.14
C ARG A 160 9.07 26.47 1.04
N LYS A 161 7.85 25.99 0.82
CA LYS A 161 6.78 25.92 1.84
C LYS A 161 6.73 24.57 2.55
N PHE A 162 6.90 23.48 1.81
CA PHE A 162 6.66 22.13 2.30
C PHE A 162 7.91 21.23 2.33
N GLY A 163 9.07 21.76 1.90
CA GLY A 163 10.25 20.96 1.68
C GLY A 163 10.18 20.10 0.41
N PRO A 164 11.26 19.36 0.07
CA PRO A 164 11.32 18.56 -1.13
C PRO A 164 10.33 17.39 -1.09
N ALA A 165 9.65 17.16 -2.22
CA ALA A 165 8.75 16.02 -2.36
C ALA A 165 9.54 14.70 -2.31
N SER A 166 8.96 13.71 -1.63
CA SER A 166 9.53 12.37 -1.53
C SER A 166 9.39 11.59 -2.85
N PHE A 167 10.16 10.52 -2.98
CA PHE A 167 10.02 9.57 -4.08
C PHE A 167 8.57 9.09 -4.25
N PHE A 168 7.94 8.71 -3.15
CA PHE A 168 6.59 8.14 -3.20
C PHE A 168 5.52 9.19 -3.53
N GLU A 169 5.65 10.43 -3.06
CA GLU A 169 4.75 11.52 -3.45
C GLU A 169 4.85 11.83 -4.94
N LEU A 170 6.08 11.91 -5.49
CA LEU A 170 6.28 12.15 -6.93
C LEU A 170 5.66 11.02 -7.77
N THR A 171 5.92 9.76 -7.41
CA THR A 171 5.40 8.61 -8.15
C THR A 171 3.88 8.48 -8.02
N THR A 172 3.30 8.80 -6.86
CA THR A 172 1.84 8.79 -6.66
C THR A 172 1.16 9.89 -7.47
N ALA A 173 1.67 11.13 -7.45
CA ALA A 173 1.14 12.22 -8.26
C ALA A 173 1.25 11.93 -9.76
N MET A 174 2.38 11.33 -10.18
CA MET A 174 2.61 10.89 -11.55
C MET A 174 1.58 9.84 -11.99
N CYS A 175 1.26 8.87 -11.11
CA CYS A 175 0.23 7.87 -11.36
C CYS A 175 -1.13 8.52 -11.64
N PHE A 176 -1.55 9.46 -10.81
CA PHE A 176 -2.86 10.12 -10.99
C PHE A 176 -2.90 10.97 -12.26
N CYS A 177 -1.83 11.69 -12.61
CA CYS A 177 -1.75 12.40 -13.88
C CYS A 177 -1.84 11.43 -15.07
N TYR A 178 -1.07 10.34 -15.04
CA TYR A 178 -1.05 9.34 -16.10
C TYR A 178 -2.43 8.69 -16.28
N PHE A 179 -3.08 8.27 -15.20
CA PHE A 179 -4.39 7.64 -15.26
C PHE A 179 -5.48 8.58 -15.75
N ALA A 180 -5.44 9.86 -15.35
CA ALA A 180 -6.39 10.86 -15.82
C ALA A 180 -6.23 11.14 -17.32
N ASP A 181 -5.00 11.34 -17.80
CA ASP A 181 -4.73 11.63 -19.20
C ASP A 181 -5.02 10.42 -20.12
N GLN A 182 -4.89 9.19 -19.60
CA GLN A 182 -5.22 7.96 -20.33
C GLN A 182 -6.70 7.55 -20.23
N ALA A 183 -7.52 8.32 -19.53
CA ALA A 183 -8.96 8.13 -19.39
C ALA A 183 -9.34 6.68 -19.03
N ILE A 184 -8.69 6.09 -18.03
CA ILE A 184 -9.00 4.75 -17.56
C ILE A 184 -10.44 4.70 -16.99
N ASP A 185 -11.10 3.55 -17.06
CA ASP A 185 -12.42 3.37 -16.46
C ASP A 185 -12.35 3.30 -14.93
N ILE A 186 -11.34 2.61 -14.40
CA ILE A 186 -11.12 2.43 -12.96
C ILE A 186 -9.65 2.16 -12.67
N GLY A 187 -9.15 2.67 -11.54
CA GLY A 187 -7.79 2.42 -11.07
C GLY A 187 -7.77 1.59 -9.78
N VAL A 188 -6.81 0.68 -9.68
CA VAL A 188 -6.51 -0.07 -8.46
C VAL A 188 -5.22 0.50 -7.87
N ILE A 189 -5.31 1.04 -6.65
CA ILE A 189 -4.23 1.77 -5.99
C ILE A 189 -3.78 1.00 -4.75
N GLU A 190 -2.54 0.54 -4.76
CA GLU A 190 -1.88 -0.06 -3.60
C GLU A 190 -1.30 1.01 -2.68
N VAL A 191 -1.59 0.91 -1.37
CA VAL A 191 -0.95 1.71 -0.32
C VAL A 191 0.53 1.33 -0.18
N GLY A 192 1.40 2.32 -0.15
CA GLY A 192 2.84 2.09 0.04
C GLY A 192 3.19 1.71 1.48
N LEU A 193 2.83 2.56 2.45
CA LEU A 193 3.15 2.36 3.86
C LEU A 193 2.01 2.79 4.78
N GLY A 194 1.62 1.90 5.69
CA GLY A 194 0.56 2.19 6.66
C GLY A 194 -0.81 2.31 6.00
N GLY A 195 -1.32 3.51 5.86
CA GLY A 195 -2.60 3.84 5.23
C GLY A 195 -3.04 5.28 5.51
N ARG A 196 -3.21 5.63 6.77
CA ARG A 196 -3.75 6.94 7.20
C ARG A 196 -2.99 8.14 6.63
N LEU A 197 -1.67 8.09 6.63
CA LEU A 197 -0.77 9.16 6.14
C LEU A 197 -0.02 8.75 4.87
N ASP A 198 -0.45 7.68 4.20
CA ASP A 198 0.12 7.30 2.92
C ASP A 198 -0.25 8.33 1.82
N SER A 199 0.69 8.64 0.95
CA SER A 199 0.47 9.64 -0.12
C SER A 199 -0.72 9.29 -1.03
N THR A 200 -1.10 8.01 -1.12
CA THR A 200 -2.28 7.57 -1.88
C THR A 200 -3.60 7.92 -1.17
N ASN A 201 -3.59 8.21 0.14
CA ASN A 201 -4.82 8.41 0.93
C ASN A 201 -5.51 9.77 0.74
N VAL A 202 -5.11 10.52 -0.24
CA VAL A 202 -5.77 11.77 -0.72
C VAL A 202 -7.03 11.49 -1.56
N ILE A 203 -7.29 10.24 -1.92
CA ILE A 203 -8.41 9.82 -2.77
C ILE A 203 -9.68 9.50 -1.97
N THR A 204 -10.82 9.58 -2.66
CA THR A 204 -12.10 9.00 -2.21
C THR A 204 -12.45 7.85 -3.15
N PRO A 205 -12.17 6.59 -2.77
CA PRO A 205 -12.33 5.45 -3.66
C PRO A 205 -13.78 4.97 -3.75
N GLU A 206 -14.08 4.15 -4.77
CA GLU A 206 -15.34 3.43 -4.88
C GLU A 206 -15.45 2.31 -3.82
N VAL A 207 -14.34 1.63 -3.55
CA VAL A 207 -14.23 0.53 -2.57
C VAL A 207 -12.87 0.63 -1.91
N THR A 208 -12.82 0.38 -0.60
CA THR A 208 -11.56 0.15 0.12
C THR A 208 -11.42 -1.33 0.44
N ALA A 209 -10.19 -1.83 0.44
CA ALA A 209 -9.90 -3.22 0.82
C ALA A 209 -8.71 -3.28 1.78
N ILE A 210 -8.80 -4.15 2.79
CA ILE A 210 -7.68 -4.38 3.72
C ILE A 210 -7.36 -5.87 3.75
N THR A 211 -6.14 -6.21 3.31
CA THR A 211 -5.62 -7.57 3.29
C THR A 211 -5.13 -8.01 4.67
N ALA A 212 -4.43 -9.12 4.79
CA ALA A 212 -3.93 -9.65 6.05
C ALA A 212 -3.09 -8.60 6.83
N ILE A 213 -3.40 -8.47 8.13
CA ILE A 213 -2.65 -7.64 9.06
C ILE A 213 -1.66 -8.52 9.83
N GLN A 214 -0.41 -8.08 9.85
CA GLN A 214 0.68 -8.72 10.58
C GLN A 214 1.58 -7.64 11.18
N LEU A 215 2.40 -8.02 12.15
CA LEU A 215 3.43 -7.13 12.70
C LEU A 215 4.45 -6.80 11.61
N GLU A 216 4.48 -5.55 11.21
CA GLU A 216 5.44 -5.00 10.25
C GLU A 216 5.66 -3.52 10.53
N HIS A 217 6.80 -2.98 10.16
CA HIS A 217 7.14 -1.56 10.35
C HIS A 217 6.78 -1.03 11.74
N THR A 218 6.99 -1.85 12.78
CA THR A 218 6.52 -1.60 14.16
C THR A 218 7.06 -0.31 14.76
N GLN A 219 8.22 0.17 14.30
CA GLN A 219 8.79 1.45 14.73
C GLN A 219 8.05 2.67 14.17
N ILE A 220 7.25 2.48 13.10
CA ILE A 220 6.50 3.56 12.43
C ILE A 220 5.00 3.42 12.70
N LEU A 221 4.46 2.20 12.57
CA LEU A 221 3.02 1.93 12.60
C LEU A 221 2.53 1.52 14.00
N GLY A 222 3.46 1.27 14.94
CA GLY A 222 3.14 0.79 16.29
C GLY A 222 3.46 -0.69 16.48
N ASP A 223 3.52 -1.09 17.73
CA ASP A 223 4.08 -2.35 18.23
C ASP A 223 3.01 -3.45 18.48
N SER A 224 1.75 -3.20 18.07
CA SER A 224 0.65 -4.17 18.18
C SER A 224 -0.17 -4.25 16.90
N LEU A 225 -0.87 -5.38 16.70
CA LEU A 225 -1.76 -5.58 15.56
C LEU A 225 -2.86 -4.53 15.53
N ALA A 226 -3.43 -4.16 16.68
CA ALA A 226 -4.45 -3.12 16.78
C ALA A 226 -3.96 -1.74 16.30
N LYS A 227 -2.72 -1.34 16.65
CA LYS A 227 -2.14 -0.07 16.18
C LYS A 227 -1.93 -0.08 14.67
N ILE A 228 -1.33 -1.15 14.14
CA ILE A 228 -1.12 -1.33 12.70
C ILE A 228 -2.46 -1.36 11.96
N ALA A 229 -3.46 -2.06 12.49
CA ALA A 229 -4.82 -2.09 11.96
C ALA A 229 -5.44 -0.68 11.91
N GLY A 230 -5.26 0.12 12.97
CA GLY A 230 -5.72 1.51 13.03
C GLY A 230 -5.11 2.40 11.94
N GLU A 231 -3.80 2.28 11.70
CA GLU A 231 -3.13 3.01 10.61
C GLU A 231 -3.64 2.59 9.23
N LYS A 232 -3.83 1.28 9.01
CA LYS A 232 -4.35 0.79 7.73
C LYS A 232 -5.83 1.09 7.54
N ALA A 233 -6.64 1.03 8.58
CA ALA A 233 -8.04 1.47 8.57
C ALA A 233 -8.20 2.97 8.26
N GLY A 234 -7.13 3.75 8.31
CA GLY A 234 -7.09 5.14 7.88
C GLY A 234 -7.47 5.37 6.41
N ILE A 235 -7.47 4.34 5.57
CA ILE A 235 -7.95 4.43 4.17
C ILE A 235 -9.47 4.40 4.05
N MET A 236 -10.20 3.95 5.08
CA MET A 236 -11.66 3.93 5.07
C MET A 236 -12.20 5.35 4.92
N LYS A 237 -13.29 5.49 4.16
CA LYS A 237 -13.94 6.78 3.91
C LYS A 237 -15.43 6.71 4.25
N PRO A 238 -16.04 7.82 4.67
CA PRO A 238 -17.49 7.87 4.94
C PRO A 238 -18.30 7.40 3.74
N GLY A 239 -19.28 6.52 3.96
CA GLY A 239 -20.16 6.01 2.91
C GLY A 239 -19.49 5.07 1.88
N VAL A 240 -18.23 4.72 2.07
CA VAL A 240 -17.50 3.77 1.20
C VAL A 240 -17.36 2.44 1.92
N VAL A 241 -17.77 1.34 1.27
CA VAL A 241 -17.59 0.00 1.84
C VAL A 241 -16.12 -0.38 1.93
N CYS A 242 -15.73 -0.98 3.05
CA CYS A 242 -14.44 -1.61 3.24
C CYS A 242 -14.62 -3.14 3.23
N VAL A 243 -13.92 -3.82 2.36
CA VAL A 243 -13.89 -5.30 2.35
C VAL A 243 -12.61 -5.82 2.98
N THR A 244 -12.69 -6.94 3.70
CA THR A 244 -11.52 -7.55 4.35
C THR A 244 -11.63 -9.08 4.38
N ILE A 245 -10.56 -9.73 4.75
CA ILE A 245 -10.47 -11.17 5.00
C ILE A 245 -10.64 -11.46 6.51
N PRO A 246 -10.80 -12.72 6.94
CA PRO A 246 -10.71 -13.08 8.35
C PRO A 246 -9.41 -12.59 8.99
N GLN A 247 -9.51 -11.99 10.17
CA GLN A 247 -8.44 -11.34 10.90
C GLN A 247 -8.50 -11.74 12.38
N GLU A 248 -7.43 -11.47 13.12
CA GLU A 248 -7.43 -11.55 14.58
C GLU A 248 -8.49 -10.59 15.18
N ASN A 249 -9.07 -10.96 16.33
CA ASN A 249 -10.16 -10.19 16.93
C ASN A 249 -9.80 -8.73 17.20
N GLU A 250 -8.59 -8.46 17.72
CA GLU A 250 -8.12 -7.08 17.97
C GLU A 250 -8.03 -6.23 16.70
N VAL A 251 -7.75 -6.85 15.55
CA VAL A 251 -7.75 -6.20 14.24
C VAL A 251 -9.18 -5.85 13.82
N LEU A 252 -10.09 -6.81 13.94
CA LEU A 252 -11.50 -6.60 13.59
C LEU A 252 -12.17 -5.55 14.49
N GLU A 253 -11.81 -5.49 15.77
CA GLU A 253 -12.28 -4.45 16.70
C GLU A 253 -11.79 -3.06 16.27
N ALA A 254 -10.51 -2.94 15.90
CA ALA A 254 -9.96 -1.69 15.39
C ALA A 254 -10.67 -1.24 14.09
N PHE A 255 -10.98 -2.16 13.17
CA PHE A 255 -11.73 -1.86 11.95
C PHE A 255 -13.16 -1.43 12.25
N ARG A 256 -13.88 -2.13 13.13
CA ARG A 256 -15.25 -1.79 13.53
C ARG A 256 -15.32 -0.42 14.21
N ALA A 257 -14.39 -0.16 15.12
CA ALA A 257 -14.30 1.14 15.81
C ALA A 257 -14.08 2.27 14.82
N LYS A 258 -13.14 2.12 13.87
CA LYS A 258 -12.90 3.13 12.84
C LYS A 258 -14.11 3.31 11.94
N ALA A 259 -14.71 2.23 11.47
CA ALA A 259 -15.87 2.25 10.60
C ALA A 259 -17.08 2.94 11.26
N ALA A 260 -17.37 2.62 12.52
CA ALA A 260 -18.42 3.25 13.28
C ALA A 260 -18.19 4.77 13.44
N ALA A 261 -16.93 5.17 13.71
CA ALA A 261 -16.58 6.58 13.90
C ALA A 261 -16.79 7.46 12.65
N ILE A 262 -16.75 6.86 11.45
CA ILE A 262 -16.82 7.63 10.18
C ILE A 262 -18.03 7.27 9.30
N GLY A 263 -18.90 6.35 9.73
CA GLY A 263 -20.03 5.90 8.90
C GLY A 263 -19.60 5.07 7.69
N CYS A 264 -18.63 4.18 7.87
CA CYS A 264 -18.18 3.19 6.87
C CYS A 264 -18.75 1.81 7.23
N SER A 265 -19.10 0.99 6.24
CA SER A 265 -19.43 -0.42 6.45
C SER A 265 -18.21 -1.31 6.22
N VAL A 266 -18.03 -2.32 7.07
CA VAL A 266 -16.96 -3.33 6.90
C VAL A 266 -17.61 -4.66 6.58
N ARG A 267 -17.18 -5.30 5.48
CA ARG A 267 -17.61 -6.64 5.08
C ARG A 267 -16.41 -7.58 5.06
N MET A 268 -16.61 -8.75 5.60
CA MET A 268 -15.55 -9.76 5.68
C MET A 268 -15.98 -10.99 4.87
N ILE A 269 -15.09 -11.50 4.02
CA ILE A 269 -15.33 -12.78 3.36
C ILE A 269 -15.45 -13.91 4.40
N GLY A 270 -16.24 -14.93 4.09
CA GLY A 270 -16.52 -16.02 5.03
C GLY A 270 -17.65 -15.73 6.04
N THR A 271 -18.38 -14.63 5.86
CA THR A 271 -19.63 -14.36 6.58
C THR A 271 -20.84 -14.85 5.77
N PRO A 272 -22.03 -15.01 6.38
CA PRO A 272 -23.24 -15.41 5.66
C PRO A 272 -23.64 -14.46 4.51
N GLU A 273 -23.27 -13.19 4.58
CA GLU A 273 -23.54 -12.20 3.54
C GLU A 273 -22.54 -12.26 2.38
N LEU A 274 -21.38 -12.86 2.61
CA LEU A 274 -20.27 -12.96 1.66
C LEU A 274 -19.57 -14.31 1.86
N GLU A 275 -20.26 -15.38 1.47
CA GLU A 275 -19.79 -16.75 1.63
C GLU A 275 -18.51 -16.96 0.82
N PHE A 276 -17.53 -17.60 1.44
CA PHE A 276 -16.23 -17.86 0.83
C PHE A 276 -15.80 -19.29 1.13
N SER A 277 -15.33 -19.96 0.10
CA SER A 277 -14.68 -21.27 0.24
C SER A 277 -13.52 -21.41 -0.74
N HIS A 278 -12.58 -22.27 -0.39
CA HIS A 278 -11.48 -22.63 -1.26
C HIS A 278 -11.09 -24.09 -1.10
N ARG A 279 -10.47 -24.65 -2.14
CA ARG A 279 -9.91 -26.00 -2.11
C ARG A 279 -8.63 -26.08 -2.94
N PHE A 280 -7.74 -26.96 -2.52
CA PHE A 280 -6.56 -27.30 -3.31
C PHE A 280 -6.93 -28.32 -4.40
N GLU A 281 -6.42 -28.10 -5.59
CA GLU A 281 -6.63 -28.94 -6.75
C GLU A 281 -5.35 -29.01 -7.59
N ALA A 282 -5.23 -30.06 -8.40
CA ALA A 282 -4.18 -30.18 -9.39
C ALA A 282 -4.81 -30.59 -10.72
N THR A 283 -4.54 -29.83 -11.77
CA THR A 283 -4.98 -30.16 -13.14
C THR A 283 -3.78 -30.25 -14.07
N PRO A 284 -3.89 -30.99 -15.21
CA PRO A 284 -2.80 -31.06 -16.16
C PRO A 284 -2.32 -29.70 -16.67
N ASP A 285 -3.24 -28.76 -16.87
CA ASP A 285 -2.95 -27.43 -17.46
C ASP A 285 -2.34 -26.44 -16.47
N LEU A 286 -2.80 -26.44 -15.21
CA LEU A 286 -2.39 -25.48 -14.20
C LEU A 286 -1.46 -26.06 -13.14
N GLY A 287 -1.29 -27.38 -13.10
CA GLY A 287 -0.60 -28.05 -12.00
C GLY A 287 -1.33 -27.85 -10.66
N PRO A 288 -0.60 -27.92 -9.53
CA PRO A 288 -1.16 -27.64 -8.21
C PRO A 288 -1.58 -26.15 -8.09
N HIS A 289 -2.85 -25.90 -7.80
CA HIS A 289 -3.43 -24.58 -7.65
C HIS A 289 -4.56 -24.58 -6.62
N VAL A 290 -5.10 -23.39 -6.33
CA VAL A 290 -6.28 -23.22 -5.47
C VAL A 290 -7.47 -22.86 -6.34
N ARG A 291 -8.65 -23.41 -6.02
CA ARG A 291 -9.92 -22.93 -6.54
C ARG A 291 -10.67 -22.19 -5.46
N VAL A 292 -11.21 -21.04 -5.81
CA VAL A 292 -11.93 -20.14 -4.92
C VAL A 292 -13.36 -19.99 -5.38
N SER A 293 -14.29 -20.03 -4.44
CA SER A 293 -15.69 -19.65 -4.67
C SER A 293 -16.08 -18.54 -3.70
N LEU A 294 -16.83 -17.57 -4.22
CA LEU A 294 -17.41 -16.49 -3.42
C LEU A 294 -18.84 -16.27 -3.89
N SER A 295 -19.77 -16.26 -2.93
CA SER A 295 -21.20 -16.09 -3.18
C SER A 295 -21.78 -14.99 -2.29
N SER A 296 -22.62 -14.16 -2.90
CA SER A 296 -23.40 -13.12 -2.26
C SER A 296 -24.76 -12.98 -2.95
N PRO A 297 -25.70 -12.19 -2.43
CA PRO A 297 -26.95 -11.88 -3.14
C PRO A 297 -26.74 -11.17 -4.50
N ARG A 298 -25.55 -10.64 -4.77
CA ARG A 298 -25.23 -9.84 -5.98
C ARG A 298 -24.39 -10.58 -7.00
N CYS A 299 -23.52 -11.47 -6.53
CA CYS A 299 -22.54 -12.16 -7.36
C CYS A 299 -22.37 -13.61 -6.92
N GLN A 300 -22.16 -14.48 -7.90
CA GLN A 300 -21.78 -15.85 -7.68
C GLN A 300 -20.55 -16.16 -8.54
N PHE A 301 -19.42 -16.40 -7.87
CA PHE A 301 -18.16 -16.81 -8.48
C PHE A 301 -17.85 -18.24 -8.04
N GLU A 302 -17.82 -19.16 -8.98
CA GLU A 302 -17.61 -20.57 -8.68
C GLU A 302 -16.31 -21.06 -9.28
N HIS A 303 -15.54 -21.76 -8.45
CA HIS A 303 -14.35 -22.49 -8.85
C HIS A 303 -13.32 -21.68 -9.64
N VAL A 304 -13.17 -20.38 -9.30
CA VAL A 304 -12.17 -19.51 -9.93
C VAL A 304 -10.76 -20.06 -9.67
N PRO A 305 -10.00 -20.40 -10.71
CA PRO A 305 -8.67 -20.95 -10.54
C PRO A 305 -7.66 -19.85 -10.16
N VAL A 306 -6.85 -20.12 -9.14
CA VAL A 306 -5.77 -19.24 -8.69
C VAL A 306 -4.43 -19.97 -8.88
N PRO A 307 -3.68 -19.66 -9.95
CA PRO A 307 -2.45 -20.38 -10.26
C PRO A 307 -1.29 -20.07 -9.32
N LEU A 308 -1.44 -19.02 -8.48
CA LEU A 308 -0.46 -18.65 -7.46
C LEU A 308 -0.48 -19.64 -6.30
N LYS A 309 0.70 -20.01 -5.81
CA LYS A 309 0.84 -21.02 -4.75
C LYS A 309 0.64 -20.42 -3.36
N GLY A 310 0.05 -21.23 -2.48
CA GLY A 310 -0.16 -20.91 -1.06
C GLY A 310 -1.59 -20.52 -0.75
N GLU A 311 -2.08 -20.98 0.40
CA GLU A 311 -3.44 -20.74 0.87
C GLU A 311 -3.78 -19.24 0.99
N HIS A 312 -2.80 -18.42 1.37
CA HIS A 312 -2.97 -16.97 1.45
C HIS A 312 -3.40 -16.35 0.10
N GLN A 313 -3.10 -16.99 -1.04
CA GLN A 313 -3.55 -16.53 -2.35
C GLN A 313 -5.05 -16.79 -2.58
N ALA A 314 -5.63 -17.79 -1.89
CA ALA A 314 -7.08 -17.97 -1.88
C ALA A 314 -7.78 -16.78 -1.22
N PHE A 315 -7.28 -16.33 -0.07
CA PHE A 315 -7.82 -15.16 0.61
C PHE A 315 -7.62 -13.86 -0.18
N ASN A 316 -6.47 -13.69 -0.84
CA ASN A 316 -6.23 -12.55 -1.73
C ASN A 316 -7.21 -12.54 -2.92
N CYS A 317 -7.48 -13.71 -3.50
CA CYS A 317 -8.47 -13.86 -4.58
C CYS A 317 -9.89 -13.61 -4.06
N GLY A 318 -10.27 -14.21 -2.92
CA GLY A 318 -11.56 -13.96 -2.29
C GLY A 318 -11.80 -12.47 -2.03
N LEU A 319 -10.77 -11.76 -1.56
CA LEU A 319 -10.84 -10.32 -1.36
C LEU A 319 -10.99 -9.54 -2.67
N ALA A 320 -10.29 -9.95 -3.72
CA ALA A 320 -10.44 -9.36 -5.06
C ALA A 320 -11.87 -9.54 -5.61
N LEU A 321 -12.46 -10.73 -5.44
CA LEU A 321 -13.85 -11.00 -5.81
C LEU A 321 -14.85 -10.20 -4.96
N ALA A 322 -14.57 -10.02 -3.66
CA ALA A 322 -15.36 -9.18 -2.76
C ALA A 322 -15.33 -7.69 -3.15
N ILE A 323 -14.21 -7.20 -3.68
CA ILE A 323 -14.14 -5.85 -4.27
C ILE A 323 -15.06 -5.74 -5.48
N VAL A 324 -15.07 -6.74 -6.37
CA VAL A 324 -15.98 -6.76 -7.54
C VAL A 324 -17.44 -6.81 -7.09
N ASP A 325 -17.77 -7.61 -6.06
CA ASP A 325 -19.11 -7.67 -5.48
C ASP A 325 -19.55 -6.30 -4.93
N ALA A 326 -18.67 -5.61 -4.21
CA ALA A 326 -18.95 -4.27 -3.69
C ALA A 326 -19.15 -3.22 -4.80
N LEU A 327 -18.41 -3.32 -5.89
CA LEU A 327 -18.60 -2.47 -7.07
C LEU A 327 -19.96 -2.73 -7.75
N ARG A 328 -20.44 -4.00 -7.78
CA ARG A 328 -21.76 -4.32 -8.32
C ARG A 328 -22.87 -3.61 -7.57
N GLU A 329 -22.77 -3.50 -6.25
CA GLU A 329 -23.72 -2.74 -5.44
C GLU A 329 -23.74 -1.26 -5.81
N ARG A 330 -22.63 -0.70 -6.23
CA ARG A 330 -22.50 0.69 -6.70
C ARG A 330 -22.92 0.87 -8.17
N GLY A 331 -23.48 -0.16 -8.79
CA GLY A 331 -24.01 -0.11 -10.16
C GLY A 331 -23.01 -0.47 -11.27
N TRP A 332 -21.80 -0.91 -10.93
CA TRP A 332 -20.85 -1.42 -11.91
C TRP A 332 -21.34 -2.75 -12.49
N LYS A 333 -21.36 -2.88 -13.82
CA LYS A 333 -21.85 -4.07 -14.52
C LYS A 333 -20.76 -4.60 -15.44
N ALA A 334 -20.70 -5.92 -15.62
CA ALA A 334 -19.85 -6.47 -16.67
C ALA A 334 -20.26 -5.84 -18.03
N ARG A 335 -19.27 -5.37 -18.77
CA ARG A 335 -19.43 -4.92 -20.15
C ARG A 335 -19.26 -6.15 -21.04
N ASN A 336 -20.04 -6.27 -22.09
CA ASN A 336 -19.80 -7.31 -23.09
C ASN A 336 -18.37 -7.14 -23.60
N ALA A 337 -17.53 -8.19 -23.49
CA ALA A 337 -16.21 -8.20 -24.09
C ALA A 337 -16.41 -7.92 -25.61
N ARG A 338 -15.79 -6.84 -26.09
CA ARG A 338 -15.74 -6.53 -27.54
C ARG A 338 -14.74 -7.40 -28.24
#